data_6a29f58651c8b1e112ca9f9a15933ad6
#
_entry.id   6a29f58651c8b1e112ca9f9a15933ad6
#
_cell.length_a   1.000
_cell.length_b   1.000
_cell.length_c   1.000
_cell.angle_alpha   90.00
_cell.angle_beta   90.00
_cell.angle_gamma   90.00
#
_symmetry.space_group_name_H-M   'P 1'
#
loop_
_entity.id
_entity.type
_entity.pdbx_description
1 polymer ?
#
loop_
_entity_poly.entity_id
_entity_poly.type
_entity_poly.pdbx_seq_one_letter_code
_entity_poly.pdbx_strand_id
1 'polypeptide(L)'
;MTAVAMGNGTPRSDTVDRRLRIAIGLVCLIGIGVAGYLTYTHYEGLKVLCLSSGGCETVQKSVYSELDGIPVAVLGLAGYITILTSLFIRNELGRAAGFGIALVGFLFSAYLTYREIFTIKAICQWCVSSAILMTILVILTGIRAVRVESGSPTVVAKKPMPRAERRRQERRQAARH
;
A
#
# COMPACT_ATOMS: atom_id res chain seq x y z
N MET A 1 35.53 -9.09 22.96
CA MET A 1 35.13 -7.77 22.43
C MET A 1 34.45 -8.00 21.09
N THR A 2 33.16 -8.06 21.06
CA THR A 2 32.33 -8.34 19.86
C THR A 2 31.94 -6.99 19.23
N ALA A 3 32.57 -6.64 18.11
CA ALA A 3 32.16 -5.48 17.31
C ALA A 3 30.80 -5.78 16.69
N VAL A 4 29.78 -5.10 17.18
CA VAL A 4 28.46 -5.02 16.55
C VAL A 4 28.64 -4.21 15.26
N ALA A 5 28.57 -4.87 14.12
CA ALA A 5 28.51 -4.22 12.82
C ALA A 5 27.23 -3.42 12.75
N MET A 6 27.30 -2.12 13.00
CA MET A 6 26.27 -1.14 12.71
C MET A 6 26.02 -1.15 11.20
N GLY A 7 24.80 -1.53 10.80
CA GLY A 7 24.39 -1.53 9.40
C GLY A 7 24.49 -0.12 8.82
N ASN A 8 25.43 0.07 7.89
CA ASN A 8 25.62 1.26 7.10
C ASN A 8 24.46 1.45 6.10
N GLY A 9 23.27 1.85 6.59
CA GLY A 9 22.28 2.53 5.76
C GLY A 9 22.84 3.93 5.47
N THR A 10 23.09 4.26 4.20
CA THR A 10 23.53 5.62 3.85
C THR A 10 22.45 6.61 4.31
N PRO A 11 22.81 7.73 4.96
CA PRO A 11 21.83 8.67 5.54
C PRO A 11 20.83 9.24 4.51
N ARG A 12 21.13 9.11 3.24
CA ARG A 12 20.26 9.53 2.11
C ARG A 12 19.11 8.57 1.88
N SER A 13 19.28 7.26 2.12
CA SER A 13 18.21 6.25 1.96
C SER A 13 17.15 6.38 3.06
N ASP A 14 17.55 6.66 4.29
CA ASP A 14 16.64 6.81 5.42
C ASP A 14 15.75 8.05 5.29
N THR A 15 16.31 9.15 4.78
CA THR A 15 15.55 10.40 4.54
C THR A 15 14.49 10.21 3.45
N VAL A 16 14.80 9.46 2.39
CA VAL A 16 13.86 9.20 1.29
C VAL A 16 12.74 8.26 1.76
N ASP A 17 13.06 7.19 2.50
CA ASP A 17 12.02 6.29 3.05
C ASP A 17 11.08 7.05 4.02
N ARG A 18 11.63 7.92 4.86
CA ARG A 18 10.82 8.77 5.74
C ARG A 18 9.87 9.68 4.97
N ARG A 19 10.35 10.33 3.90
CA ARG A 19 9.51 11.20 3.06
C ARG A 19 8.40 10.42 2.36
N LEU A 20 8.72 9.23 1.82
CA LEU A 20 7.73 8.35 1.20
C LEU A 20 6.66 7.92 2.21
N ARG A 21 7.04 7.55 3.43
CA ARG A 21 6.09 7.18 4.48
C ARG A 21 5.17 8.32 4.86
N ILE A 22 5.70 9.54 4.99
CA ILE A 22 4.89 10.74 5.26
C ILE A 22 3.92 11.00 4.10
N ALA A 23 4.40 10.95 2.86
CA ALA A 23 3.56 11.15 1.68
C ALA A 23 2.43 10.11 1.59
N ILE A 24 2.75 8.83 1.76
CA ILE A 24 1.74 7.74 1.80
C ILE A 24 0.74 7.99 2.93
N GLY A 25 1.20 8.34 4.13
CA GLY A 25 0.36 8.64 5.27
C GLY A 25 -0.61 9.78 5.01
N LEU A 26 -0.15 10.89 4.43
CA LEU A 26 -1.00 12.03 4.08
C LEU A 26 -2.05 11.66 3.03
N VAL A 27 -1.67 10.92 1.99
CA VAL A 27 -2.62 10.47 0.96
C VAL A 27 -3.66 9.51 1.56
N CYS A 28 -3.25 8.60 2.45
CA CYS A 28 -4.19 7.72 3.16
C CYS A 28 -5.18 8.52 4.03
N LEU A 29 -4.73 9.55 4.75
CA LEU A 29 -5.61 10.38 5.58
C LEU A 29 -6.65 11.12 4.74
N ILE A 30 -6.26 11.66 3.58
CA ILE A 30 -7.19 12.27 2.64
C ILE A 30 -8.18 11.22 2.12
N GLY A 31 -7.71 10.03 1.75
CA GLY A 31 -8.55 8.93 1.29
C GLY A 31 -9.54 8.44 2.35
N ILE A 32 -9.12 8.37 3.61
CA ILE A 32 -9.99 8.06 4.76
C ILE A 32 -11.08 9.12 4.91
N GLY A 33 -10.74 10.41 4.76
CA GLY A 33 -11.72 11.50 4.79
C GLY A 33 -12.76 11.38 3.70
N VAL A 34 -12.34 11.13 2.46
CA VAL A 34 -13.23 10.95 1.30
C VAL A 34 -14.12 9.73 1.47
N ALA A 35 -13.53 8.56 1.77
CA ALA A 35 -14.27 7.31 1.92
C ALA A 35 -15.19 7.33 3.15
N GLY A 36 -14.73 7.94 4.24
CA GLY A 36 -15.52 8.14 5.46
C GLY A 36 -16.75 9.02 5.22
N TYR A 37 -16.58 10.14 4.49
CA TYR A 37 -17.69 11.00 4.10
C TYR A 37 -18.73 10.24 3.25
N LEU A 38 -18.28 9.50 2.24
CA LEU A 38 -19.20 8.71 1.40
C LEU A 38 -19.91 7.59 2.18
N THR A 39 -19.19 6.94 3.09
CA THR A 39 -19.76 5.93 3.98
C THR A 39 -20.84 6.55 4.88
N TYR A 40 -20.54 7.69 5.49
CA TYR A 40 -21.49 8.40 6.35
C TYR A 40 -22.76 8.80 5.59
N THR A 41 -22.60 9.45 4.42
CA THR A 41 -23.76 9.88 3.61
C THR A 41 -24.59 8.71 3.11
N HIS A 42 -23.95 7.56 2.84
CA HIS A 42 -24.67 6.35 2.42
C HIS A 42 -25.58 5.82 3.54
N TYR A 43 -25.08 5.67 4.77
CA TYR A 43 -25.85 5.13 5.88
C TYR A 43 -26.93 6.09 6.40
N GLU A 44 -26.70 7.40 6.36
CA GLU A 44 -27.67 8.42 6.75
C GLU A 44 -28.70 8.72 5.64
N GLY A 45 -28.56 8.13 4.45
CA GLY A 45 -29.42 8.41 3.31
C GLY A 45 -29.36 9.86 2.82
N LEU A 46 -28.25 10.57 3.13
CA LEU A 46 -28.04 11.96 2.76
C LEU A 46 -27.64 12.09 1.29
N LYS A 47 -28.01 13.21 0.68
CA LYS A 47 -27.52 13.53 -0.67
C LYS A 47 -26.03 13.90 -0.61
N VAL A 48 -25.24 13.23 -1.46
CA VAL A 48 -23.80 13.54 -1.58
C VAL A 48 -23.65 14.90 -2.23
N LEU A 49 -22.83 15.78 -1.65
CA LEU A 49 -22.49 17.07 -2.23
C LEU A 49 -21.68 16.88 -3.52
N CYS A 50 -22.28 17.22 -4.64
CA CYS A 50 -21.65 17.22 -5.96
C CYS A 50 -21.46 18.64 -6.44
N LEU A 51 -20.22 18.98 -6.86
CA LEU A 51 -19.95 20.27 -7.52
C LEU A 51 -20.39 20.29 -8.99
N SER A 52 -20.65 19.11 -9.56
CA SER A 52 -21.06 18.92 -10.95
C SER A 52 -22.43 18.22 -11.02
N SER A 53 -23.19 18.51 -12.05
CA SER A 53 -24.59 18.13 -12.32
C SER A 53 -24.94 16.65 -12.04
N GLY A 54 -25.29 16.30 -10.80
CA GLY A 54 -26.08 15.11 -10.47
C GLY A 54 -25.49 13.71 -10.63
N GLY A 55 -24.31 13.56 -11.21
CA GLY A 55 -23.71 12.25 -11.49
C GLY A 55 -23.37 11.44 -10.25
N CYS A 56 -23.01 12.08 -9.13
CA CYS A 56 -22.67 11.39 -7.89
C CYS A 56 -23.86 10.59 -7.32
N GLU A 57 -25.07 11.17 -7.33
CA GLU A 57 -26.26 10.50 -6.80
C GLU A 57 -26.64 9.29 -7.65
N THR A 58 -26.50 9.41 -8.98
CA THR A 58 -26.75 8.31 -9.92
C THR A 58 -25.78 7.15 -9.68
N VAL A 59 -24.49 7.44 -9.48
CA VAL A 59 -23.47 6.43 -9.21
C VAL A 59 -23.69 5.78 -7.84
N GLN A 60 -23.98 6.56 -6.80
CA GLN A 60 -24.21 6.07 -5.44
C GLN A 60 -25.47 5.20 -5.30
N LYS A 61 -26.47 5.37 -6.17
CA LYS A 61 -27.70 4.55 -6.21
C LYS A 61 -27.62 3.40 -7.21
N SER A 62 -26.50 3.24 -7.91
CA SER A 62 -26.31 2.15 -8.87
C SER A 62 -26.06 0.83 -8.14
N VAL A 63 -26.36 -0.29 -8.81
CA VAL A 63 -26.06 -1.64 -8.31
C VAL A 63 -24.57 -1.88 -8.08
N TYR A 64 -23.69 -1.02 -8.61
CA TYR A 64 -22.24 -1.07 -8.45
C TYR A 64 -21.74 -0.30 -7.23
N SER A 65 -22.61 0.45 -6.53
CA SER A 65 -22.26 1.15 -5.29
C SER A 65 -22.19 0.22 -4.09
N GLU A 66 -22.73 -1.00 -4.24
CA GLU A 66 -22.70 -2.05 -3.22
C GLU A 66 -22.13 -3.35 -3.81
N LEU A 67 -21.30 -4.00 -3.05
CA LEU A 67 -20.77 -5.32 -3.34
C LEU A 67 -21.29 -6.28 -2.27
N ASP A 68 -22.22 -7.16 -2.66
CA ASP A 68 -22.86 -8.13 -1.75
C ASP A 68 -23.49 -7.46 -0.50
N GLY A 69 -24.15 -6.30 -0.70
CA GLY A 69 -24.79 -5.52 0.37
C GLY A 69 -23.82 -4.66 1.20
N ILE A 70 -22.53 -4.63 0.86
CA ILE A 70 -21.55 -3.77 1.52
C ILE A 70 -21.25 -2.57 0.61
N PRO A 71 -21.45 -1.32 1.09
CA PRO A 71 -21.09 -0.15 0.33
C PRO A 71 -19.62 -0.13 -0.08
N VAL A 72 -19.33 0.12 -1.35
CA VAL A 72 -17.98 0.20 -1.88
C VAL A 72 -17.12 1.24 -1.13
N ALA A 73 -17.74 2.29 -0.62
CA ALA A 73 -17.07 3.30 0.20
C ALA A 73 -16.47 2.70 1.49
N VAL A 74 -17.13 1.73 2.11
CA VAL A 74 -16.64 1.00 3.31
C VAL A 74 -15.42 0.17 2.95
N LEU A 75 -15.43 -0.51 1.80
CA LEU A 75 -14.28 -1.27 1.31
C LEU A 75 -13.07 -0.36 1.04
N GLY A 76 -13.32 0.81 0.42
CA GLY A 76 -12.30 1.83 0.21
C GLY A 76 -11.73 2.34 1.54
N LEU A 77 -12.57 2.63 2.52
CA LEU A 77 -12.19 3.07 3.86
C LEU A 77 -11.29 2.03 4.54
N ALA A 78 -11.69 0.75 4.53
CA ALA A 78 -10.90 -0.36 5.07
C ALA A 78 -9.54 -0.47 4.34
N GLY A 79 -9.51 -0.31 3.02
CA GLY A 79 -8.28 -0.31 2.22
C GLY A 79 -7.31 0.79 2.66
N TYR A 80 -7.75 2.05 2.77
CA TYR A 80 -6.91 3.17 3.22
C TYR A 80 -6.38 2.96 4.63
N ILE A 81 -7.22 2.49 5.57
CA ILE A 81 -6.81 2.19 6.96
C ILE A 81 -5.75 1.08 6.97
N THR A 82 -5.92 0.04 6.16
CA THR A 82 -4.97 -1.08 6.11
C THR A 82 -3.63 -0.65 5.50
N ILE A 83 -3.62 0.17 4.45
CA ILE A 83 -2.39 0.74 3.90
C ILE A 83 -1.69 1.62 4.95
N LEU A 84 -2.45 2.46 5.65
CA LEU A 84 -1.91 3.31 6.71
C LEU A 84 -1.28 2.48 7.85
N THR A 85 -1.96 1.42 8.29
CA THR A 85 -1.45 0.52 9.33
C THR A 85 -0.19 -0.23 8.87
N SER A 86 -0.10 -0.59 7.59
CA SER A 86 1.09 -1.24 7.03
C SER A 86 2.37 -0.39 7.16
N LEU A 87 2.23 0.94 7.28
CA LEU A 87 3.38 1.84 7.49
C LEU A 87 4.05 1.65 8.86
N PHE A 88 3.31 1.19 9.86
CA PHE A 88 3.85 0.93 11.19
C PHE A 88 4.64 -0.39 11.22
N ILE A 89 4.33 -1.31 10.32
CA ILE A 89 5.03 -2.58 10.17
C ILE A 89 6.30 -2.33 9.34
N ARG A 90 7.47 -2.34 10.00
CA ARG A 90 8.75 -1.96 9.39
C ARG A 90 9.47 -3.09 8.66
N ASN A 91 8.90 -4.28 8.61
CA ASN A 91 9.48 -5.44 7.92
C ASN A 91 9.11 -5.46 6.42
N GLU A 92 9.70 -6.38 5.69
CA GLU A 92 9.42 -6.58 4.26
C GLU A 92 7.97 -6.98 4.00
N LEU A 93 7.39 -7.78 4.90
CA LEU A 93 5.98 -8.20 4.81
C LEU A 93 5.02 -7.00 4.85
N GLY A 94 5.25 -6.02 5.74
CA GLY A 94 4.43 -4.81 5.83
C GLY A 94 4.48 -3.97 4.55
N ARG A 95 5.65 -3.92 3.90
CA ARG A 95 5.81 -3.20 2.62
C ARG A 95 5.11 -3.92 1.47
N ALA A 96 5.29 -5.23 1.37
CA ALA A 96 4.63 -6.06 0.36
C ALA A 96 3.11 -6.03 0.53
N ALA A 97 2.62 -6.14 1.78
CA ALA A 97 1.19 -6.05 2.09
C ALA A 97 0.62 -4.68 1.71
N GLY A 98 1.31 -3.58 2.07
CA GLY A 98 0.88 -2.23 1.71
C GLY A 98 0.79 -2.02 0.20
N PHE A 99 1.79 -2.50 -0.57
CA PHE A 99 1.76 -2.45 -2.03
C PHE A 99 0.65 -3.34 -2.61
N GLY A 100 0.52 -4.58 -2.13
CA GLY A 100 -0.51 -5.51 -2.60
C GLY A 100 -1.92 -4.97 -2.41
N ILE A 101 -2.22 -4.39 -1.24
CA ILE A 101 -3.53 -3.79 -0.95
C ILE A 101 -3.76 -2.54 -1.81
N ALA A 102 -2.75 -1.68 -2.00
CA ALA A 102 -2.85 -0.52 -2.87
C ALA A 102 -3.10 -0.93 -4.33
N LEU A 103 -2.47 -2.01 -4.79
CA LEU A 103 -2.66 -2.54 -6.15
C LEU A 103 -4.09 -3.09 -6.33
N VAL A 104 -4.59 -3.87 -5.38
CA VAL A 104 -5.98 -4.36 -5.41
C VAL A 104 -6.96 -3.20 -5.40
N GLY A 105 -6.76 -2.20 -4.54
CA GLY A 105 -7.59 -0.99 -4.49
C GLY A 105 -7.56 -0.20 -5.79
N PHE A 106 -6.39 -0.08 -6.43
CA PHE A 106 -6.24 0.57 -7.73
C PHE A 106 -7.01 -0.17 -8.84
N LEU A 107 -6.84 -1.48 -8.94
CA LEU A 107 -7.55 -2.30 -9.94
C LEU A 107 -9.06 -2.23 -9.75
N PHE A 108 -9.52 -2.25 -8.51
CA PHE A 108 -10.93 -2.11 -8.19
C PHE A 108 -11.46 -0.70 -8.53
N SER A 109 -10.72 0.36 -8.22
CA SER A 109 -11.07 1.72 -8.62
C SER A 109 -11.10 1.89 -10.14
N ALA A 110 -10.15 1.30 -10.86
CA ALA A 110 -10.14 1.32 -12.33
C ALA A 110 -11.37 0.61 -12.91
N TYR A 111 -11.74 -0.55 -12.34
CA TYR A 111 -12.95 -1.26 -12.72
C TYR A 111 -14.21 -0.40 -12.52
N LEU A 112 -14.35 0.24 -11.36
CA LEU A 112 -15.49 1.10 -11.06
C LEU A 112 -15.56 2.31 -11.99
N THR A 113 -14.43 2.96 -12.23
CA THR A 113 -14.34 4.09 -13.19
C THR A 113 -14.73 3.66 -14.60
N TYR A 114 -14.31 2.47 -15.03
CA TYR A 114 -14.77 1.89 -16.29
C TYR A 114 -16.31 1.73 -16.32
N ARG A 115 -16.91 1.22 -15.23
CA ARG A 115 -18.37 1.06 -15.11
C ARG A 115 -19.11 2.40 -15.11
N GLU A 116 -18.55 3.43 -14.45
CA GLU A 116 -19.13 4.80 -14.47
C GLU A 116 -19.20 5.35 -15.89
N ILE A 117 -18.14 5.22 -16.67
CA ILE A 117 -18.03 5.81 -18.01
C ILE A 117 -18.89 5.03 -19.03
N PHE A 118 -18.79 3.70 -19.05
CA PHE A 118 -19.37 2.89 -20.13
C PHE A 118 -20.77 2.36 -19.81
N THR A 119 -21.10 2.14 -18.54
CA THR A 119 -22.36 1.49 -18.14
C THR A 119 -23.34 2.51 -17.53
N ILE A 120 -22.90 3.28 -16.54
CA ILE A 120 -23.75 4.22 -15.80
C ILE A 120 -23.89 5.52 -16.58
N LYS A 121 -22.89 5.88 -17.39
CA LYS A 121 -22.77 7.14 -18.14
C LYS A 121 -22.92 8.39 -17.25
N ALA A 122 -22.48 8.27 -16.01
CA ALA A 122 -22.47 9.32 -15.00
C ALA A 122 -21.13 9.26 -14.26
N ILE A 123 -20.52 10.40 -13.99
CA ILE A 123 -19.20 10.49 -13.32
C ILE A 123 -19.40 11.02 -11.91
N CYS A 124 -18.90 10.27 -10.94
CA CYS A 124 -18.83 10.68 -9.55
C CYS A 124 -17.47 11.31 -9.24
N GLN A 125 -17.43 12.61 -8.93
CA GLN A 125 -16.17 13.31 -8.63
C GLN A 125 -15.43 12.69 -7.42
N TRP A 126 -16.15 12.18 -6.43
CA TRP A 126 -15.55 11.53 -5.26
C TRP A 126 -14.92 10.18 -5.62
N CYS A 127 -15.55 9.43 -6.52
CA CYS A 127 -15.00 8.17 -7.03
C CYS A 127 -13.73 8.41 -7.85
N VAL A 128 -13.75 9.43 -8.73
CA VAL A 128 -12.57 9.85 -9.51
C VAL A 128 -11.45 10.31 -8.57
N SER A 129 -11.76 11.11 -7.56
CA SER A 129 -10.76 11.54 -6.56
C SER A 129 -10.15 10.33 -5.84
N SER A 130 -10.96 9.35 -5.43
CA SER A 130 -10.46 8.12 -4.81
C SER A 130 -9.58 7.31 -5.77
N ALA A 131 -9.95 7.22 -7.05
CA ALA A 131 -9.14 6.53 -8.06
C ALA A 131 -7.77 7.19 -8.26
N ILE A 132 -7.71 8.53 -8.27
CA ILE A 132 -6.45 9.28 -8.32
C ILE A 132 -5.60 9.01 -7.08
N LEU A 133 -6.19 9.05 -5.88
CA LEU A 133 -5.49 8.76 -4.64
C LEU A 133 -4.93 7.33 -4.61
N MET A 134 -5.70 6.33 -5.07
CA MET A 134 -5.22 4.95 -5.18
C MET A 134 -4.09 4.80 -6.20
N THR A 135 -4.15 5.52 -7.32
CA THR A 135 -3.05 5.56 -8.30
C THR A 135 -1.76 6.09 -7.68
N ILE A 136 -1.85 7.19 -6.94
CA ILE A 136 -0.70 7.77 -6.22
C ILE A 136 -0.17 6.77 -5.18
N LEU A 137 -1.04 6.11 -4.42
CA LEU A 137 -0.67 5.13 -3.41
C LEU A 137 0.05 3.93 -4.02
N VAL A 138 -0.43 3.39 -5.15
CA VAL A 138 0.23 2.26 -5.80
C VAL A 138 1.63 2.62 -6.28
N ILE A 139 1.81 3.83 -6.82
CA ILE A 139 3.11 4.33 -7.25
C ILE A 139 4.05 4.50 -6.04
N LEU A 140 3.61 5.20 -5.00
CA LEU A 140 4.45 5.48 -3.83
C LEU A 140 4.83 4.20 -3.05
N THR A 141 3.87 3.28 -2.86
CA THR A 141 4.11 2.01 -2.19
C THR A 141 4.98 1.08 -3.04
N GLY A 142 4.81 1.09 -4.37
CA GLY A 142 5.65 0.36 -5.32
C GLY A 142 7.10 0.85 -5.31
N ILE A 143 7.32 2.17 -5.38
CA ILE A 143 8.66 2.76 -5.26
C ILE A 143 9.31 2.33 -3.93
N ARG A 144 8.55 2.34 -2.85
CA ARG A 144 9.03 1.94 -1.53
C ARG A 144 9.36 0.44 -1.47
N ALA A 145 8.57 -0.43 -2.09
CA ALA A 145 8.81 -1.87 -2.14
C ALA A 145 10.09 -2.18 -2.92
N VAL A 146 10.24 -1.68 -4.15
CA VAL A 146 11.36 -1.95 -5.04
C VAL A 146 12.70 -1.42 -4.48
N ARG A 147 12.72 -0.24 -3.85
CA ARG A 147 13.97 0.35 -3.32
C ARG A 147 14.61 -0.47 -2.22
N VAL A 148 13.83 -1.26 -1.49
CA VAL A 148 14.35 -2.10 -0.40
C VAL A 148 14.91 -3.41 -0.93
N GLU A 149 14.30 -3.99 -1.97
CA GLU A 149 14.89 -5.16 -2.64
C GLU A 149 16.28 -4.86 -3.21
N SER A 150 16.49 -3.64 -3.71
CA SER A 150 17.81 -3.19 -4.21
C SER A 150 18.83 -2.98 -3.10
N GLY A 151 18.43 -2.89 -1.84
CA GLY A 151 19.31 -2.65 -0.69
C GLY A 151 19.55 -3.87 0.20
N SER A 152 18.77 -4.92 0.04
CA SER A 152 19.01 -6.21 0.70
C SER A 152 19.83 -7.08 -0.24
N PRO A 153 21.12 -7.35 0.06
CA PRO A 153 21.76 -8.49 -0.57
C PRO A 153 20.88 -9.69 -0.22
N THR A 154 20.47 -10.42 -1.23
CA THR A 154 19.81 -11.71 -1.06
C THR A 154 20.68 -12.52 -0.12
N VAL A 155 20.35 -12.52 1.16
CA VAL A 155 20.93 -13.47 2.10
C VAL A 155 20.29 -14.79 1.71
N VAL A 156 20.87 -15.40 0.67
CA VAL A 156 20.80 -16.85 0.52
C VAL A 156 21.23 -17.32 1.91
N ALA A 157 20.28 -17.80 2.69
CA ALA A 157 20.53 -18.36 4.00
C ALA A 157 21.58 -19.45 3.80
N LYS A 158 22.86 -19.07 3.96
CA LYS A 158 23.98 -19.99 3.89
C LYS A 158 23.69 -20.97 5.01
N LYS A 159 23.13 -22.12 4.61
CA LYS A 159 22.82 -23.24 5.51
C LYS A 159 23.98 -23.34 6.50
N PRO A 160 23.72 -23.24 7.81
CA PRO A 160 24.80 -23.25 8.78
C PRO A 160 25.66 -24.48 8.51
N MET A 161 26.92 -24.23 8.20
CA MET A 161 27.90 -25.28 7.86
C MET A 161 27.95 -26.27 9.00
N PRO A 162 27.78 -27.58 8.76
CA PRO A 162 27.82 -28.59 9.81
C PRO A 162 29.12 -28.48 10.62
N ARG A 163 29.03 -28.62 11.93
CA ARG A 163 30.17 -28.48 12.85
C ARG A 163 31.40 -29.30 12.41
N ALA A 164 31.19 -30.43 11.75
CA ALA A 164 32.26 -31.28 11.22
C ALA A 164 33.04 -30.65 10.07
N GLU A 165 32.37 -29.90 9.18
CA GLU A 165 33.00 -29.19 8.05
C GLU A 165 33.78 -27.97 8.53
N ARG A 166 33.25 -27.25 9.52
CA ARG A 166 33.94 -26.13 10.18
C ARG A 166 35.29 -26.56 10.78
N ARG A 167 35.31 -27.68 11.50
CA ARG A 167 36.55 -28.25 12.07
C ARG A 167 37.56 -28.71 11.00
N ARG A 168 37.08 -29.18 9.84
CA ARG A 168 37.94 -29.54 8.71
C ARG A 168 38.58 -28.30 8.07
N GLN A 169 37.87 -27.20 7.95
CA GLN A 169 38.42 -25.94 7.43
C GLN A 169 39.44 -25.34 8.39
N GLU A 170 39.17 -25.33 9.69
CA GLU A 170 40.09 -24.85 10.72
C GLU A 170 41.41 -25.66 10.71
N ARG A 171 41.32 -27.00 10.59
CA ARG A 171 42.54 -27.86 10.46
C ARG A 171 43.31 -27.61 9.18
N ARG A 172 42.65 -27.33 8.06
CA ARG A 172 43.30 -27.02 6.79
C ARG A 172 43.97 -25.65 6.80
N GLN A 173 43.43 -24.68 7.52
CA GLN A 173 44.02 -23.38 7.71
C GLN A 173 45.23 -23.45 8.65
N ALA A 174 45.17 -24.21 9.75
CA ALA A 174 46.26 -24.42 10.66
C ALA A 174 47.45 -25.20 10.03
N ALA A 175 47.20 -26.04 9.04
CA ALA A 175 48.25 -26.78 8.34
C ALA A 175 48.98 -25.98 7.23
N ARG A 176 48.53 -24.75 6.95
CA ARG A 176 49.13 -23.85 5.95
C ARG A 176 50.02 -22.76 6.56
N HIS A 177 50.05 -22.66 7.89
CA HIS A 177 50.98 -21.86 8.69
C HIS A 177 52.06 -22.74 9.36
#